data_996a85a42692382a94bbee601c216342
#
_entry.id   996a85a42692382a94bbee601c216342
#
_cell.length_a   1.000
_cell.length_b   1.000
_cell.length_c   1.000
_cell.angle_alpha   90.00
_cell.angle_beta   90.00
_cell.angle_gamma   90.00
#
_symmetry.space_group_name_H-M   'P 1'
#
loop_
_entity.id
_entity.type
_entity.pdbx_description
1 polymer ?
#
loop_
_entity_poly.entity_id
_entity_poly.type
_entity_poly.pdbx_seq_one_letter_code
_entity_poly.pdbx_strand_id
1 'polypeptide(L)'
;MFTFGLSLAGGGGGGVPARSDEVLMLLNTQNRVDGRMRWAINNISWEAMATGTPFLAAMKYGLMKGAAAHPPPRVYYGGGSYNIHMPPANANAKMESSVYTFAFNSTVDVVLQNANTLTPNNSEIHPWHLHGHEFWVLGYGEGVFDP
;
A
#
# COMPACT_ATOMS: atom_id res chain seq x y z
N MET A 1 -3.87 -15.57 -15.71
CA MET A 1 -2.65 -15.49 -14.88
C MET A 1 -1.45 -15.38 -15.81
N PHE A 2 -0.81 -14.23 -15.87
CA PHE A 2 0.36 -14.02 -16.70
C PHE A 2 1.59 -14.04 -15.79
N THR A 3 2.40 -15.08 -15.91
CA THR A 3 3.71 -15.15 -15.25
C THR A 3 4.77 -14.64 -16.21
N PHE A 4 5.40 -13.52 -15.89
CA PHE A 4 6.61 -13.09 -16.56
C PHE A 4 7.81 -13.45 -15.69
N GLY A 5 8.72 -14.24 -16.25
CA GLY A 5 10.03 -14.44 -15.66
C GLY A 5 10.85 -13.17 -15.82
N LEU A 6 10.97 -12.38 -14.77
CA LEU A 6 11.95 -11.30 -14.69
C LEU A 6 13.27 -11.90 -14.23
N SER A 7 14.24 -11.95 -15.13
CA SER A 7 15.62 -12.20 -14.73
C SER A 7 16.26 -10.86 -14.37
N LEU A 8 16.64 -10.69 -13.11
CA LEU A 8 17.46 -9.56 -12.70
C LEU A 8 18.85 -9.71 -13.31
N ALA A 9 19.22 -8.81 -14.22
CA ALA A 9 20.59 -8.68 -14.67
C ALA A 9 21.37 -7.89 -13.62
N GLY A 10 22.20 -8.57 -12.83
CA GLY A 10 23.24 -7.94 -12.03
C GLY A 10 23.17 -8.18 -10.53
N GLY A 11 23.98 -9.08 -10.06
CA GLY A 11 24.79 -8.94 -8.87
C GLY A 11 24.11 -9.00 -7.52
N GLY A 12 23.82 -10.16 -7.06
CA GLY A 12 23.51 -10.50 -5.68
C GLY A 12 22.87 -11.89 -5.66
N GLY A 13 23.66 -12.90 -5.32
CA GLY A 13 23.30 -14.31 -5.48
C GLY A 13 22.19 -14.84 -4.55
N GLY A 14 21.17 -14.05 -4.23
CA GLY A 14 19.99 -14.48 -3.51
C GLY A 14 18.80 -14.61 -4.46
N GLY A 15 18.31 -15.83 -4.66
CA GLY A 15 17.02 -16.07 -5.32
C GLY A 15 15.85 -15.45 -4.55
N VAL A 16 14.69 -15.35 -5.19
CA VAL A 16 13.44 -14.97 -4.51
C VAL A 16 13.24 -15.90 -3.30
N PRO A 17 13.02 -15.38 -2.10
CA PRO A 17 12.68 -16.21 -0.94
C PRO A 17 11.48 -17.12 -1.22
N ALA A 18 11.54 -18.36 -0.79
CA ALA A 18 10.47 -19.33 -1.04
C ALA A 18 9.18 -19.04 -0.24
N ARG A 19 9.30 -18.24 0.81
CA ARG A 19 8.18 -17.81 1.66
C ARG A 19 8.45 -16.43 2.18
N SER A 20 7.37 -15.65 2.37
CA SER A 20 7.38 -14.41 3.13
C SER A 20 7.03 -14.66 4.59
N ASP A 21 7.56 -13.81 5.46
CA ASP A 21 7.20 -13.78 6.87
C ASP A 21 5.88 -13.04 7.09
N GLU A 22 5.62 -12.05 6.27
CA GLU A 22 4.44 -11.19 6.35
C GLU A 22 3.89 -10.83 4.96
N VAL A 23 2.59 -10.53 4.91
CA VAL A 23 1.92 -10.02 3.71
C VAL A 23 1.34 -8.64 4.01
N LEU A 24 1.77 -7.64 3.26
CA LEU A 24 1.23 -6.29 3.29
C LEU A 24 0.33 -6.04 2.09
N MET A 25 -0.96 -5.83 2.33
CA MET A 25 -1.90 -5.46 1.28
C MET A 25 -2.14 -3.95 1.29
N LEU A 26 -1.93 -3.28 0.16
CA LEU A 26 -2.09 -1.84 -0.02
C LEU A 26 -3.19 -1.58 -1.05
N LEU A 27 -4.40 -1.26 -0.56
CA LEU A 27 -5.51 -0.84 -1.41
C LEU A 27 -5.44 0.66 -1.67
N ASN A 28 -5.19 1.03 -2.91
CA ASN A 28 -5.20 2.42 -3.36
C ASN A 28 -6.59 2.83 -3.83
N THR A 29 -7.12 3.90 -3.25
CA THR A 29 -8.49 4.37 -3.49
C THR A 29 -8.55 5.88 -3.65
N GLN A 30 -9.45 6.35 -4.51
CA GLN A 30 -9.82 7.75 -4.60
C GLN A 30 -11.02 8.02 -3.69
N ASN A 31 -10.98 9.10 -2.92
CA ASN A 31 -12.00 9.42 -1.93
C ASN A 31 -12.32 10.91 -1.90
N ARG A 32 -13.53 11.25 -1.44
CA ARG A 32 -13.88 12.62 -1.05
C ARG A 32 -13.71 12.75 0.46
N VAL A 33 -12.64 13.42 0.89
CA VAL A 33 -12.35 13.68 2.29
C VAL A 33 -12.45 15.19 2.51
N ASP A 34 -13.28 15.65 3.43
CA ASP A 34 -13.52 17.06 3.73
C ASP A 34 -13.84 17.90 2.47
N GLY A 35 -14.67 17.34 1.58
CA GLY A 35 -15.08 17.97 0.33
C GLY A 35 -14.02 18.00 -0.78
N ARG A 36 -12.83 17.49 -0.56
CA ARG A 36 -11.73 17.43 -1.53
C ARG A 36 -11.49 16.02 -2.03
N MET A 37 -11.07 15.92 -3.30
CA MET A 37 -10.59 14.65 -3.86
C MET A 37 -9.23 14.31 -3.27
N ARG A 38 -9.09 13.09 -2.73
CA ARG A 38 -7.87 12.58 -2.11
C ARG A 38 -7.62 11.14 -2.52
N TRP A 39 -6.36 10.80 -2.69
CA TRP A 39 -5.93 9.41 -2.74
C TRP A 39 -5.64 8.90 -1.33
N ALA A 40 -5.98 7.65 -1.09
CA ALA A 40 -5.76 7.00 0.19
C ALA A 40 -5.24 5.58 -0.01
N ILE A 41 -4.35 5.16 0.86
CA ILE A 41 -3.91 3.78 0.99
C ILE A 41 -4.52 3.20 2.26
N ASN A 42 -5.29 2.13 2.12
CA ASN A 42 -5.98 1.49 3.25
C ASN A 42 -6.76 2.52 4.11
N ASN A 43 -7.53 3.39 3.45
CA ASN A 43 -8.34 4.47 4.04
C ASN A 43 -7.53 5.60 4.72
N ILE A 44 -6.22 5.65 4.54
CA ILE A 44 -5.41 6.75 5.02
C ILE A 44 -4.94 7.59 3.83
N SER A 45 -5.40 8.83 3.76
CA SER A 45 -4.81 9.86 2.94
C SER A 45 -3.69 10.52 3.74
N TRP A 46 -2.46 10.23 3.34
CA TRP A 46 -1.32 10.65 4.14
C TRP A 46 -1.22 12.17 4.28
N GLU A 47 -0.99 12.62 5.49
CA GLU A 47 -0.76 14.02 5.83
C GLU A 47 0.59 14.16 6.53
N ALA A 48 1.36 15.16 6.09
CA ALA A 48 2.59 15.50 6.77
C ALA A 48 2.29 15.94 8.22
N MET A 49 3.14 15.55 9.14
CA MET A 49 2.97 15.92 10.54
C MET A 49 2.88 17.44 10.69
N ALA A 50 1.89 17.92 11.43
CA ALA A 50 1.62 19.35 11.65
C ALA A 50 2.82 20.13 12.22
N THR A 51 3.75 19.43 12.84
CA THR A 51 4.97 20.01 13.42
C THR A 51 6.04 20.39 12.39
N GLY A 52 5.87 20.02 11.10
CA GLY A 52 6.92 20.19 10.08
C GLY A 52 8.17 19.35 10.34
N THR A 53 8.15 18.48 11.34
CA THR A 53 9.30 17.65 11.72
C THR A 53 9.48 16.54 10.67
N PRO A 54 10.71 16.34 10.14
CA PRO A 54 10.98 15.23 9.25
C PRO A 54 10.63 13.89 9.90
N PHE A 55 10.10 12.97 9.10
CA PHE A 55 9.61 11.66 9.55
C PHE A 55 10.60 10.90 10.44
N LEU A 56 11.87 10.79 10.02
CA LEU A 56 12.90 10.10 10.81
C LEU A 56 13.20 10.78 12.14
N ALA A 57 13.15 12.12 12.19
CA ALA A 57 13.32 12.87 13.42
C ALA A 57 12.13 12.64 14.35
N ALA A 58 10.93 12.64 13.82
CA ALA A 58 9.72 12.35 14.57
C ALA A 58 9.74 10.94 15.18
N MET A 59 10.19 9.94 14.43
CA MET A 59 10.40 8.58 14.97
C MET A 59 11.44 8.57 16.08
N LYS A 60 12.61 9.18 15.84
CA LYS A 60 13.72 9.21 16.81
C LYS A 60 13.34 9.87 18.14
N TYR A 61 12.52 10.90 18.09
CA TYR A 61 12.12 11.65 19.28
C TYR A 61 10.78 11.20 19.87
N GLY A 62 10.20 10.11 19.35
CA GLY A 62 8.92 9.57 19.85
C GLY A 62 7.72 10.51 19.64
N LEU A 63 7.82 11.41 18.66
CA LEU A 63 6.77 12.39 18.35
C LEU A 63 5.63 11.80 17.51
N MET A 64 5.77 10.56 17.06
CA MET A 64 4.78 9.85 16.26
C MET A 64 3.66 9.25 17.14
N LYS A 65 3.06 10.08 17.99
CA LYS A 65 1.90 9.66 18.77
C LYS A 65 0.70 9.45 17.83
N GLY A 66 0.27 8.22 17.70
CA GLY A 66 -0.90 7.85 16.89
C GLY A 66 -0.59 7.35 15.49
N ALA A 67 0.65 7.34 15.04
CA ALA A 67 1.01 6.56 13.87
C ALA A 67 0.80 5.08 14.20
N ALA A 68 -0.37 4.59 13.84
CA ALA A 68 -0.70 3.20 14.08
C ALA A 68 0.16 2.34 13.17
N ALA A 69 1.11 1.63 13.76
CA ALA A 69 1.70 0.46 13.13
C ALA A 69 0.58 -0.60 13.05
N HIS A 70 -0.21 -0.53 12.01
CA HIS A 70 -1.24 -1.54 11.78
C HIS A 70 -0.94 -2.22 10.46
N PRO A 71 -0.60 -3.50 10.49
CA PRO A 71 -0.77 -4.28 9.28
C PRO A 71 -2.25 -4.16 8.91
N PRO A 72 -2.58 -3.89 7.63
CA PRO A 72 -3.96 -3.85 7.20
C PRO A 72 -4.59 -5.20 7.54
N PRO A 73 -5.85 -5.22 7.99
CA PRO A 73 -6.53 -6.48 8.21
C PRO A 73 -6.51 -7.27 6.90
N ARG A 74 -6.10 -8.53 6.96
CA ARG A 74 -6.07 -9.48 5.82
C ARG A 74 -7.42 -9.59 5.09
N VAL A 75 -8.46 -9.01 5.63
CA VAL A 75 -9.86 -9.07 5.21
C VAL A 75 -10.26 -7.97 4.22
N TYR A 76 -9.38 -7.05 3.86
CA TYR A 76 -9.74 -5.89 3.04
C TYR A 76 -10.27 -6.28 1.65
N TYR A 77 -9.87 -7.43 1.11
CA TYR A 77 -10.26 -7.89 -0.22
C TYR A 77 -11.16 -9.12 -0.23
N GLY A 78 -11.10 -9.96 0.80
CA GLY A 78 -11.72 -11.28 0.82
C GLY A 78 -13.19 -11.33 1.21
N GLY A 79 -13.81 -10.23 1.61
CA GLY A 79 -15.14 -10.23 2.19
C GLY A 79 -16.25 -9.54 1.38
N GLY A 80 -16.00 -9.16 0.14
CA GLY A 80 -17.00 -8.44 -0.67
C GLY A 80 -17.34 -7.04 -0.14
N SER A 81 -16.58 -6.51 0.82
CA SER A 81 -16.90 -5.24 1.48
C SER A 81 -16.48 -4.01 0.68
N TYR A 82 -15.58 -4.15 -0.30
CA TYR A 82 -15.14 -3.05 -1.15
C TYR A 82 -15.16 -3.44 -2.64
N ASN A 83 -15.97 -2.71 -3.41
CA ASN A 83 -16.03 -2.93 -4.86
C ASN A 83 -14.99 -2.04 -5.56
N ILE A 84 -13.88 -2.64 -6.02
CA ILE A 84 -12.80 -1.92 -6.71
C ILE A 84 -13.23 -1.35 -8.07
N HIS A 85 -14.27 -1.89 -8.70
CA HIS A 85 -14.77 -1.42 -9.99
C HIS A 85 -15.77 -0.26 -9.87
N MET A 86 -16.48 -0.20 -8.74
CA MET A 86 -17.45 0.86 -8.41
C MET A 86 -17.21 1.33 -6.97
N PRO A 87 -16.11 2.05 -6.72
CA PRO A 87 -15.77 2.48 -5.37
C PRO A 87 -16.81 3.48 -4.83
N PRO A 88 -17.10 3.44 -3.53
CA PRO A 88 -17.93 4.46 -2.89
C PRO A 88 -17.21 5.82 -2.88
N ALA A 89 -17.97 6.91 -2.80
CA ALA A 89 -17.42 8.26 -2.76
C ALA A 89 -16.43 8.49 -1.61
N ASN A 90 -16.64 7.80 -0.50
CA ASN A 90 -15.68 7.67 0.60
C ASN A 90 -15.94 6.37 1.35
N ALA A 91 -14.89 5.57 1.54
CA ALA A 91 -14.90 4.33 2.31
C ALA A 91 -14.30 4.55 3.71
N ASN A 92 -14.68 5.61 4.41
CA ASN A 92 -14.13 6.02 5.70
C ASN A 92 -12.64 6.44 5.63
N ALA A 93 -12.21 6.94 4.47
CA ALA A 93 -10.88 7.51 4.35
C ALA A 93 -10.77 8.80 5.16
N LYS A 94 -9.63 8.97 5.84
CA LYS A 94 -9.31 10.12 6.67
C LYS A 94 -7.90 10.62 6.41
N MET A 95 -7.64 11.87 6.76
CA MET A 95 -6.30 12.43 6.78
C MET A 95 -5.58 11.98 8.03
N GLU A 96 -4.44 11.32 7.87
CA GLU A 96 -3.63 10.86 8.99
C GLU A 96 -2.20 10.57 8.56
N SER A 97 -1.25 10.68 9.49
CA SER A 97 0.09 10.10 9.31
C SER A 97 0.09 8.67 9.81
N SER A 98 0.49 7.73 8.95
CA SER A 98 0.61 6.33 9.34
C SER A 98 1.88 5.71 8.81
N VAL A 99 2.34 4.66 9.47
CA VAL A 99 3.51 3.86 9.09
C VAL A 99 3.24 2.40 9.34
N TYR A 100 3.73 1.56 8.44
CA TYR A 100 3.83 0.12 8.68
C TYR A 100 5.22 -0.18 9.24
N THR A 101 5.28 -1.00 10.27
CA THR A 101 6.55 -1.41 10.91
C THR A 101 6.70 -2.92 10.75
N PHE A 102 7.84 -3.34 10.27
CA PHE A 102 8.20 -4.74 10.10
C PHE A 102 9.40 -5.09 10.96
N ALA A 103 9.53 -6.35 11.31
CA ALA A 103 10.70 -6.83 12.02
C ALA A 103 11.95 -6.70 11.12
N PHE A 104 13.07 -6.40 11.73
CA PHE A 104 14.34 -6.38 11.01
C PHE A 104 14.63 -7.75 10.38
N ASN A 105 15.07 -7.75 9.14
CA ASN A 105 15.37 -8.95 8.35
C ASN A 105 14.15 -9.83 8.04
N SER A 106 12.92 -9.30 8.12
CA SER A 106 11.74 -10.00 7.62
C SER A 106 11.59 -9.86 6.11
N THR A 107 11.07 -10.92 5.49
CA THR A 107 10.65 -10.92 4.09
C THR A 107 9.16 -10.57 4.02
N VAL A 108 8.82 -9.58 3.22
CA VAL A 108 7.44 -9.08 3.12
C VAL A 108 6.93 -9.16 1.69
N ASP A 109 5.82 -9.85 1.49
CA ASP A 109 5.08 -9.77 0.24
C ASP A 109 4.20 -8.52 0.25
N VAL A 110 4.37 -7.66 -0.75
CA VAL A 110 3.56 -6.45 -0.89
C VAL A 110 2.59 -6.63 -2.06
N VAL A 111 1.30 -6.60 -1.76
CA VAL A 111 0.23 -6.64 -2.75
C VAL A 111 -0.29 -5.23 -2.98
N LEU A 112 -0.11 -4.71 -4.19
CA LEU A 112 -0.59 -3.40 -4.60
C LEU A 112 -1.92 -3.58 -5.35
N GLN A 113 -3.03 -3.26 -4.71
CA GLN A 113 -4.34 -3.31 -5.31
C GLN A 113 -4.81 -1.90 -5.65
N ASN A 114 -5.12 -1.65 -6.92
CA ASN A 114 -5.69 -0.39 -7.36
C ASN A 114 -7.20 -0.52 -7.55
N ALA A 115 -7.97 0.45 -7.06
CA ALA A 115 -9.38 0.59 -7.36
C ALA A 115 -9.59 1.59 -8.51
N ASN A 116 -10.73 1.50 -9.19
CA ASN A 116 -11.15 2.54 -10.11
C ASN A 116 -11.28 3.89 -9.39
N THR A 117 -11.26 4.96 -10.15
CA THR A 117 -11.54 6.31 -9.64
C THR A 117 -13.02 6.48 -9.32
N LEU A 118 -13.39 7.62 -8.76
CA LEU A 118 -14.80 8.00 -8.58
C LEU A 118 -15.50 8.37 -9.89
N THR A 119 -14.75 8.49 -10.99
CA THR A 119 -15.31 8.60 -12.33
C THR A 119 -15.61 7.20 -12.84
N PRO A 120 -16.83 6.89 -13.24
CA PRO A 120 -17.21 5.56 -13.71
C PRO A 120 -16.33 5.05 -14.85
N ASN A 121 -15.96 3.77 -14.79
CA ASN A 121 -15.13 3.09 -15.79
C ASN A 121 -13.77 3.74 -16.05
N ASN A 122 -13.23 4.45 -15.06
CA ASN A 122 -11.92 5.08 -15.16
C ASN A 122 -10.98 4.53 -14.09
N SER A 123 -9.75 4.24 -14.50
CA SER A 123 -8.67 3.83 -13.61
C SER A 123 -7.45 4.70 -13.88
N GLU A 124 -6.65 4.94 -12.87
CA GLU A 124 -5.40 5.69 -12.98
C GLU A 124 -4.21 4.81 -12.66
N ILE A 125 -3.07 5.15 -13.25
CA ILE A 125 -1.81 4.43 -13.04
C ILE A 125 -1.06 5.11 -11.91
N HIS A 126 -0.61 4.32 -10.93
CA HIS A 126 0.17 4.79 -9.81
C HIS A 126 1.53 4.07 -9.78
N PRO A 127 2.61 4.75 -10.13
CA PRO A 127 3.95 4.18 -10.01
C PRO A 127 4.33 4.05 -8.54
N TRP A 128 4.96 2.95 -8.18
CA TRP A 128 5.45 2.69 -6.84
C TRP A 128 6.98 2.69 -6.82
N HIS A 129 7.51 3.32 -5.80
CA HIS A 129 8.94 3.38 -5.53
C HIS A 129 9.21 3.05 -4.07
N LEU A 130 10.09 2.08 -3.82
CA LEU A 130 10.55 1.76 -2.47
C LEU A 130 11.96 2.32 -2.29
N HIS A 131 12.07 3.33 -1.45
CA HIS A 131 13.33 4.01 -1.25
C HIS A 131 14.32 3.17 -0.44
N GLY A 132 15.55 3.01 -0.95
CA GLY A 132 16.65 2.35 -0.25
C GLY A 132 16.57 0.83 -0.19
N HIS A 133 15.67 0.21 -0.94
CA HIS A 133 15.50 -1.24 -0.99
C HIS A 133 15.33 -1.71 -2.42
N GLU A 134 15.70 -2.96 -2.67
CA GLU A 134 15.38 -3.71 -3.87
C GLU A 134 14.22 -4.65 -3.58
N PHE A 135 13.48 -5.04 -4.64
CA PHE A 135 12.38 -6.00 -4.53
C PHE A 135 12.25 -6.82 -5.81
N TRP A 136 11.64 -7.98 -5.69
CA TRP A 136 11.25 -8.81 -6.83
C TRP A 136 9.81 -8.53 -7.22
N VAL A 137 9.55 -8.36 -8.50
CA VAL A 137 8.18 -8.33 -9.01
C VAL A 137 7.73 -9.76 -9.23
N LEU A 138 6.82 -10.25 -8.41
CA LEU A 138 6.34 -11.63 -8.44
C LEU A 138 5.24 -11.85 -9.47
N GLY A 139 4.48 -10.80 -9.78
CA GLY A 139 3.41 -10.85 -10.76
C GLY A 139 2.60 -9.58 -10.84
N TYR A 140 1.69 -9.54 -11.81
CA TYR A 140 0.67 -8.49 -11.94
C TYR A 140 -0.57 -9.08 -12.64
N GLY A 141 -1.70 -8.43 -12.47
CA GLY A 141 -2.95 -8.85 -13.06
C GLY A 141 -4.02 -7.77 -13.01
N GLU A 142 -5.19 -8.09 -13.49
CA GLU A 142 -6.38 -7.24 -13.45
C GLU A 142 -7.41 -7.81 -12.48
N GLY A 143 -8.27 -6.95 -11.95
CA GLY A 143 -9.32 -7.33 -11.03
C GLY A 143 -8.87 -7.40 -9.57
N VAL A 144 -9.58 -8.16 -8.77
CA VAL A 144 -9.28 -8.36 -7.35
C VAL A 144 -8.17 -9.41 -7.21
N PHE A 145 -7.16 -9.09 -6.41
CA PHE A 145 -6.13 -10.06 -6.07
C PHE A 145 -6.74 -11.24 -5.31
N ASP A 146 -6.39 -12.43 -5.77
CA ASP A 146 -6.75 -13.72 -5.16
C ASP A 146 -5.43 -14.46 -4.87
N PRO A 147 -5.09 -14.72 -3.59
CA PRO A 147 -3.81 -15.32 -3.18
C PRO A 147 -3.60 -16.75 -3.62
#